data_da974606dfab69a055ad656acd19249d
#
_entry.id   da974606dfab69a055ad656acd19249d
#
_cell.length_a   1.000
_cell.length_b   1.000
_cell.length_c   1.000
_cell.angle_alpha   90.00
_cell.angle_beta   90.00
_cell.angle_gamma   90.00
#
_symmetry.space_group_name_H-M   'P 1'
#
loop_
_entity.id
_entity.type
_entity.pdbx_description
1 polymer ?
#
loop_
_entity_poly.entity_id
_entity_poly.type
_entity_poly.pdbx_seq_one_letter_code
_entity_poly.pdbx_strand_id
1 'polypeptide(L)'
;VTMESKEHYYKLDQLNGRKIVVMGNHDLHQHTKELLNYVESVAGMIDYKGCCLTHAPIHPAEISFYRLNIHAHIHENKLQEIEYLSRYGDLGEKVEPTLHKYKCVDAKLIDFKPKTLEELLNE
;
A
#
# COMPACT_ATOMS: atom_id res chain seq x y z
N VAL A 1 3.73 -5.84 -5.44
CA VAL A 1 4.68 -6.48 -6.38
C VAL A 1 4.24 -6.11 -7.79
N THR A 2 4.91 -5.18 -8.39
CA THR A 2 4.74 -4.87 -9.81
C THR A 2 5.58 -5.81 -10.64
N MET A 3 5.03 -6.96 -10.92
CA MET A 3 5.58 -7.84 -11.94
C MET A 3 4.54 -7.90 -13.06
N GLU A 4 4.74 -7.13 -14.09
CA GLU A 4 3.81 -7.03 -15.23
C GLU A 4 3.63 -8.37 -15.97
N SER A 5 4.52 -9.31 -15.72
CA SER A 5 4.45 -10.63 -16.34
C SER A 5 4.55 -11.73 -15.28
N LYS A 6 3.58 -12.66 -15.31
CA LYS A 6 3.60 -13.87 -14.49
C LYS A 6 4.87 -14.72 -14.68
N GLU A 7 5.57 -14.53 -15.78
CA GLU A 7 6.84 -15.22 -16.09
C GLU A 7 7.95 -14.89 -15.10
N HIS A 8 7.82 -13.81 -14.34
CA HIS A 8 8.81 -13.38 -13.34
C HIS A 8 8.46 -13.77 -11.90
N TYR A 9 7.28 -14.33 -11.65
CA TYR A 9 6.85 -14.68 -10.29
C TYR A 9 7.80 -15.64 -9.57
N TYR A 10 8.46 -16.55 -10.28
CA TYR A 10 9.43 -17.47 -9.71
C TYR A 10 10.58 -16.76 -8.96
N LYS A 11 10.86 -15.50 -9.29
CA LYS A 11 11.90 -14.70 -8.60
C LYS A 11 11.54 -14.42 -7.14
N LEU A 12 10.26 -14.50 -6.79
CA LEU A 12 9.81 -14.34 -5.41
C LEU A 12 10.36 -15.44 -4.48
N ASP A 13 10.68 -16.61 -5.00
CA ASP A 13 11.31 -17.68 -4.23
C ASP A 13 12.72 -17.32 -3.74
N GLN A 14 13.36 -16.34 -4.35
CA GLN A 14 14.66 -15.83 -3.94
C GLN A 14 14.60 -14.96 -2.69
N LEU A 15 13.41 -14.49 -2.33
CA LEU A 15 13.20 -13.69 -1.13
C LEU A 15 12.96 -14.59 0.07
N ASN A 16 13.69 -14.32 1.15
CA ASN A 16 13.54 -15.04 2.41
C ASN A 16 12.26 -14.67 3.14
N GLY A 17 11.73 -15.61 3.91
CA GLY A 17 10.60 -15.38 4.80
C GLY A 17 9.23 -15.61 4.16
N ARG A 18 8.21 -15.41 4.98
CA ARG A 18 6.81 -15.47 4.55
C ARG A 18 6.48 -14.26 3.69
N LYS A 19 5.84 -14.50 2.56
CA LYS A 19 5.49 -13.46 1.60
C LYS A 19 3.99 -13.30 1.52
N ILE A 20 3.53 -12.09 1.76
CA ILE A 20 2.14 -11.67 1.60
C ILE A 20 2.14 -10.51 0.60
N VAL A 21 1.32 -10.63 -0.43
CA VAL A 21 1.27 -9.62 -1.50
C VAL A 21 0.01 -8.78 -1.37
N VAL A 22 0.19 -7.47 -1.37
CA VAL A 22 -0.89 -6.52 -1.61
C VAL A 22 -0.94 -6.26 -3.11
N MET A 23 -2.06 -6.59 -3.74
CA MET A 23 -2.23 -6.44 -5.17
C MET A 23 -2.32 -4.98 -5.58
N GLY A 24 -1.59 -4.64 -6.64
CA GLY A 24 -1.67 -3.36 -7.31
C GLY A 24 -2.44 -3.43 -8.63
N ASN A 25 -2.58 -2.28 -9.27
CA ASN A 25 -3.30 -2.14 -10.54
C ASN A 25 -2.62 -2.85 -11.72
N HIS A 26 -1.33 -3.15 -11.62
CA HIS A 26 -0.59 -3.94 -12.60
C HIS A 26 -0.57 -5.44 -12.31
N ASP A 27 -1.04 -5.85 -11.14
CA ASP A 27 -1.17 -7.26 -10.78
C ASP A 27 -2.52 -7.79 -11.30
N LEU A 28 -2.48 -8.52 -12.39
CA LEU A 28 -3.70 -8.99 -13.05
C LEU A 28 -4.42 -10.05 -12.21
N HIS A 29 -5.68 -9.83 -11.93
CA HIS A 29 -6.53 -10.75 -11.17
C HIS A 29 -6.50 -12.18 -11.72
N GLN A 30 -6.46 -12.34 -13.04
CA GLN A 30 -6.41 -13.65 -13.69
C GLN A 30 -5.13 -14.45 -13.39
N HIS A 31 -4.07 -13.80 -12.92
CA HIS A 31 -2.79 -14.43 -12.57
C HIS A 31 -2.65 -14.70 -11.06
N THR A 32 -3.64 -14.36 -10.24
CA THR A 32 -3.58 -14.53 -8.78
C THR A 32 -3.32 -15.97 -8.37
N LYS A 33 -3.95 -16.91 -9.05
CA LYS A 33 -3.79 -18.35 -8.76
C LYS A 33 -2.34 -18.79 -8.95
N GLU A 34 -1.68 -18.30 -9.98
CA GLU A 34 -0.28 -18.61 -10.23
C GLU A 34 0.65 -17.93 -9.22
N LEU A 35 0.38 -16.67 -8.89
CA LEU A 35 1.12 -15.95 -7.86
C LEU A 35 1.11 -16.68 -6.51
N LEU A 36 0.01 -17.31 -6.15
CA LEU A 36 -0.15 -18.09 -4.92
C LEU A 36 0.76 -19.33 -4.85
N ASN A 37 1.39 -19.75 -5.96
CA ASN A 37 2.43 -20.79 -5.92
C ASN A 37 3.74 -20.27 -5.29
N TYR A 38 3.95 -18.97 -5.22
CA TYR A 38 5.20 -18.32 -4.79
C TYR A 38 5.05 -17.51 -3.50
N VAL A 39 3.82 -17.22 -3.09
CA VAL A 39 3.52 -16.42 -1.91
C VAL A 39 2.48 -17.11 -1.04
N GLU A 40 2.46 -16.78 0.25
CA GLU A 40 1.53 -17.38 1.21
C GLU A 40 0.09 -16.93 0.99
N SER A 41 -0.09 -15.64 0.73
CA SER A 41 -1.41 -15.05 0.49
C SER A 41 -1.33 -13.78 -0.35
N VAL A 42 -2.48 -13.43 -0.90
CA VAL A 42 -2.68 -12.22 -1.71
C VAL A 42 -3.92 -11.50 -1.19
N ALA A 43 -3.84 -10.21 -1.03
CA ALA A 43 -4.94 -9.38 -0.57
C ALA A 43 -4.99 -8.03 -1.28
N GLY A 44 -6.16 -7.41 -1.35
CA GLY A 44 -6.30 -6.04 -1.82
C GLY A 44 -5.94 -5.02 -0.75
N MET A 45 -6.20 -5.37 0.51
CA MET A 45 -5.93 -4.55 1.67
C MET A 45 -5.61 -5.45 2.86
N ILE A 46 -4.67 -5.02 3.68
CA ILE A 46 -4.28 -5.75 4.90
C ILE A 46 -4.33 -4.80 6.08
N ASP A 47 -5.03 -5.20 7.14
CA ASP A 47 -4.92 -4.57 8.45
C ASP A 47 -3.86 -5.32 9.25
N TYR A 48 -2.80 -4.63 9.64
CA TYR A 48 -1.70 -5.20 10.39
C TYR A 48 -1.22 -4.25 11.48
N LYS A 49 -1.38 -4.67 12.74
CA LYS A 49 -0.96 -3.88 13.92
C LYS A 49 -1.52 -2.44 13.92
N GLY A 50 -2.74 -2.28 13.47
CA GLY A 50 -3.42 -0.99 13.37
C GLY A 50 -2.97 -0.13 12.20
N CYS A 51 -2.17 -0.66 11.29
CA CYS A 51 -1.79 -0.02 10.04
C CYS A 51 -2.55 -0.64 8.87
N CYS A 52 -2.93 0.18 7.91
CA CYS A 52 -3.57 -0.25 6.68
C CYS A 52 -2.53 -0.33 5.56
N LEU A 53 -2.37 -1.51 4.97
CA LEU A 53 -1.47 -1.74 3.85
C LEU A 53 -2.30 -1.85 2.57
N THR A 54 -2.05 -0.96 1.63
CA THR A 54 -2.77 -0.90 0.34
C THR A 54 -1.80 -0.56 -0.79
N HIS A 55 -2.17 -0.86 -2.01
CA HIS A 55 -1.36 -0.42 -3.16
C HIS A 55 -1.42 1.10 -3.34
N ALA A 56 -2.63 1.65 -3.40
CA ALA A 56 -2.85 3.09 -3.49
C ALA A 56 -3.20 3.69 -2.11
N PRO A 57 -2.96 4.99 -1.90
CA PRO A 57 -3.40 5.65 -0.68
C PRO A 57 -4.91 5.48 -0.45
N ILE A 58 -5.31 5.22 0.78
CA ILE A 58 -6.73 5.18 1.14
C ILE A 58 -7.32 6.58 1.19
N HIS A 59 -8.63 6.65 1.08
CA HIS A 59 -9.35 7.92 1.18
C HIS A 59 -9.13 8.58 2.56
N PRO A 60 -8.90 9.89 2.62
CA PRO A 60 -8.66 10.61 3.89
C PRO A 60 -9.73 10.42 4.95
N ALA A 61 -10.98 10.17 4.56
CA ALA A 61 -12.06 9.87 5.51
C ALA A 61 -11.82 8.60 6.33
N GLU A 62 -11.01 7.67 5.81
CA GLU A 62 -10.75 6.38 6.44
C GLU A 62 -9.46 6.36 7.27
N ILE A 63 -8.55 7.32 7.06
CA ILE A 63 -7.23 7.29 7.71
C ILE A 63 -7.29 7.40 9.23
N SER A 64 -8.36 7.99 9.78
CA SER A 64 -8.54 8.13 11.24
C SER A 64 -8.64 6.79 11.96
N PHE A 65 -9.06 5.74 11.27
CA PHE A 65 -9.18 4.40 11.84
C PHE A 65 -7.83 3.67 11.98
N TYR A 66 -6.78 4.20 11.36
CA TYR A 66 -5.47 3.57 11.30
C TYR A 66 -4.38 4.44 11.90
N ARG A 67 -3.31 3.79 12.34
CA ARG A 67 -2.08 4.47 12.76
C ARG A 67 -1.34 5.04 11.55
N LEU A 68 -1.19 4.23 10.52
CA LEU A 68 -0.58 4.57 9.23
C LEU A 68 -1.35 3.92 8.09
N ASN A 69 -1.34 4.56 6.94
CA ASN A 69 -1.54 3.89 5.67
C ASN A 69 -0.17 3.73 4.97
N ILE A 70 0.24 2.48 4.78
CA ILE A 70 1.46 2.13 4.08
C ILE A 70 1.07 1.76 2.65
N HIS A 71 1.58 2.49 1.69
CA HIS A 71 1.15 2.39 0.29
C HIS A 71 2.31 2.59 -0.69
N ALA A 72 2.03 2.40 -1.97
CA ALA A 72 2.92 2.71 -3.08
C ALA A 72 2.17 3.53 -4.14
N HIS A 73 2.11 3.07 -5.37
CA HIS A 73 1.35 3.54 -6.54
C HIS A 73 1.68 4.95 -7.04
N ILE A 74 1.75 5.94 -6.15
CA ILE A 74 1.94 7.35 -6.55
C ILE A 74 3.39 7.69 -6.90
N HIS A 75 4.31 6.73 -6.74
CA HIS A 75 5.74 6.89 -6.99
C HIS A 75 6.31 8.12 -6.26
N GLU A 76 6.99 9.01 -6.95
CA GLU A 76 7.55 10.26 -6.42
C GLU A 76 6.54 11.40 -6.27
N ASN A 77 5.29 11.21 -6.72
CA ASN A 77 4.25 12.19 -6.52
C ASN A 77 3.87 12.28 -5.05
N LYS A 78 3.54 13.47 -4.60
CA LYS A 78 3.12 13.71 -3.21
C LYS A 78 1.61 13.76 -3.12
N LEU A 79 1.08 13.26 -2.02
CA LEU A 79 -0.29 13.49 -1.66
C LEU A 79 -0.49 15.00 -1.43
N GLN A 80 -1.54 15.54 -2.03
CA GLN A 80 -1.95 16.92 -1.84
C GLN A 80 -3.16 16.98 -0.91
N GLU A 81 -3.37 18.13 -0.30
CA GLU A 81 -4.61 18.41 0.39
C GLU A 81 -5.77 18.29 -0.61
N ILE A 82 -6.71 17.45 -0.31
CA ILE A 82 -7.90 17.24 -1.14
C ILE A 82 -9.10 17.73 -0.33
N GLU A 83 -9.85 18.68 -0.91
CA GLU A 83 -11.19 18.95 -0.44
C GLU A 83 -12.07 17.77 -0.83
N TYR A 84 -12.70 17.11 0.14
CA TYR A 84 -13.63 16.04 -0.15
C TYR A 84 -14.96 16.26 0.56
N LEU A 85 -16.00 15.69 -0.02
CA LEU A 85 -17.29 15.60 0.64
C LEU A 85 -17.13 14.76 1.91
N SER A 86 -17.62 15.28 3.04
CA SER A 86 -17.70 14.49 4.25
C SER A 86 -18.52 13.24 3.99
N ARG A 87 -18.34 12.21 4.83
CA ARG A 87 -19.13 10.96 4.78
C ARG A 87 -20.65 11.22 4.72
N TYR A 88 -21.09 12.36 5.21
CA TYR A 88 -22.51 12.77 5.27
C TYR A 88 -22.93 13.76 4.19
N GLY A 89 -22.06 14.04 3.23
CA GLY A 89 -22.36 14.94 2.11
C GLY A 89 -22.26 16.43 2.44
N ASP A 90 -21.70 16.80 3.57
CA ASP A 90 -21.46 18.20 3.93
C ASP A 90 -20.29 18.76 3.12
N LEU A 91 -20.58 19.79 2.30
CA LEU A 91 -19.57 20.54 1.56
C LEU A 91 -18.80 21.44 2.54
N GLY A 92 -17.48 21.30 2.57
CA GLY A 92 -16.62 22.28 3.19
C GLY A 92 -15.90 21.88 4.47
N GLU A 93 -15.96 20.62 4.92
CA GLU A 93 -14.98 20.12 5.87
C GLU A 93 -13.65 19.93 5.12
N LYS A 94 -12.74 20.88 5.31
CA LYS A 94 -11.32 20.65 5.06
C LYS A 94 -10.85 19.64 6.08
N VAL A 95 -10.90 18.37 5.74
CA VAL A 95 -10.10 17.39 6.46
C VAL A 95 -8.70 17.58 5.92
N GLU A 96 -7.87 18.25 6.67
CA GLU A 96 -6.44 18.18 6.44
C GLU A 96 -6.10 16.69 6.42
N PRO A 97 -5.71 16.13 5.26
CA PRO A 97 -5.20 14.78 5.27
C PRO A 97 -4.08 14.83 6.29
N THR A 98 -4.14 13.98 7.28
CA THR A 98 -3.05 13.80 8.21
C THR A 98 -1.91 13.15 7.43
N LEU A 99 -1.24 13.96 6.58
CA LEU A 99 -0.24 13.52 5.61
C LEU A 99 0.84 12.68 6.28
N HIS A 100 1.14 12.98 7.56
CA HIS A 100 2.08 12.21 8.35
C HIS A 100 1.67 10.74 8.57
N LYS A 101 0.38 10.43 8.41
CA LYS A 101 -0.12 9.05 8.50
C LYS A 101 0.05 8.25 7.21
N TYR A 102 0.38 8.89 6.10
CA TYR A 102 0.63 8.20 4.84
C TYR A 102 2.12 7.96 4.66
N LYS A 103 2.50 6.70 4.46
CA LYS A 103 3.88 6.30 4.22
C LYS A 103 4.00 5.60 2.87
N CYS A 104 4.61 6.27 1.92
CA CYS A 104 4.88 5.67 0.62
C CYS A 104 6.15 4.82 0.67
N VAL A 105 6.01 3.56 0.31
CA VAL A 105 7.12 2.58 0.24
C VAL A 105 7.42 2.17 -1.20
N ASP A 106 7.21 3.06 -2.15
CA ASP A 106 7.67 2.84 -3.52
C ASP A 106 9.16 2.54 -3.53
N ALA A 107 9.57 1.54 -4.29
CA ALA A 107 10.94 1.02 -4.26
C ALA A 107 12.00 2.10 -4.49
N LYS A 108 11.76 3.07 -5.37
CA LYS A 108 12.66 4.20 -5.60
C LYS A 108 12.80 5.10 -4.37
N LEU A 109 11.68 5.38 -3.70
CA LEU A 109 11.67 6.30 -2.56
C LEU A 109 12.37 5.71 -1.34
N ILE A 110 12.40 4.40 -1.21
CA ILE A 110 13.08 3.69 -0.12
C ILE A 110 14.47 3.17 -0.53
N ASP A 111 15.01 3.65 -1.65
CA ASP A 111 16.34 3.28 -2.16
C ASP A 111 16.51 1.76 -2.32
N PHE A 112 15.46 1.08 -2.78
CA PHE A 112 15.39 -0.38 -2.98
C PHE A 112 15.75 -1.20 -1.72
N LYS A 113 15.61 -0.61 -0.54
CA LYS A 113 15.84 -1.28 0.75
C LYS A 113 14.52 -1.52 1.46
N PRO A 114 14.21 -2.77 1.82
CA PRO A 114 13.00 -3.05 2.59
C PRO A 114 12.95 -2.24 3.90
N LYS A 115 11.78 -1.77 4.24
CA LYS A 115 11.51 -1.07 5.50
C LYS A 115 10.79 -1.98 6.47
N THR A 116 11.19 -1.94 7.74
CA THR A 116 10.42 -2.57 8.80
C THR A 116 9.25 -1.66 9.21
N LEU A 117 8.21 -2.27 9.80
CA LEU A 117 7.09 -1.49 10.33
C LEU A 117 7.57 -0.51 11.41
N GLU A 118 8.51 -0.92 12.25
CA GLU A 118 9.06 -0.07 13.30
C GLU A 118 9.76 1.18 12.74
N GLU A 119 10.55 1.03 11.69
CA GLU A 119 11.17 2.15 11.00
C GLU A 119 10.12 3.13 10.45
N LEU A 120 9.05 2.63 9.83
CA LEU A 120 7.98 3.46 9.29
C LEU A 120 7.18 4.20 10.38
N LEU A 121 6.99 3.57 11.53
CA LEU A 121 6.30 4.19 12.67
C LEU A 121 7.11 5.29 13.33
N ASN A 122 8.43 5.23 13.25
CA ASN A 122 9.35 6.17 13.89
C ASN A 122 9.84 7.30 12.97
N GLU A 123 9.45 7.28 11.72
CA GLU A 123 9.77 8.37 10.79
C GLU A 123 9.07 9.69 11.10
#